data_f0e7fa2d885e45de27b68662deee1e13
#
_entry.id   f0e7fa2d885e45de27b68662deee1e13
#
_cell.length_a   1.000
_cell.length_b   1.000
_cell.length_c   1.000
_cell.angle_alpha   90.00
_cell.angle_beta   90.00
_cell.angle_gamma   90.00
#
_symmetry.space_group_name_H-M   'P 1'
#
loop_
_entity.id
_entity.type
_entity.pdbx_description
1 polymer ?
#
loop_
_entity_poly.entity_id
_entity_poly.type
_entity_poly.pdbx_seq_one_letter_code
_entity_poly.pdbx_strand_id
1 'polypeptide(L)'
;MQMTIAVRRSTIVRPAREAPRRRLWLSDLDLVMPRIHTASVYFYRRPEGPAPEPEGFFDGERMRRALAEALVPFYPMAGRLARDEDGRVEIDCNGEGVLFVEVDAPNAAVDNYGDFAPTMELKRLIPAVDYTDDISAFPLLVLQVSSVLSIPCYKQSSRL
;
A
#
# COMPACT_ATOMS: atom_id res chain seq x y z
N MET A 1 -12.80 2.43 -21.63
CA MET A 1 -11.85 3.59 -21.48
C MET A 1 -10.69 3.08 -20.64
N GLN A 2 -9.46 3.20 -21.09
CA GLN A 2 -8.32 2.61 -20.37
C GLN A 2 -7.94 3.49 -19.18
N MET A 3 -7.81 2.92 -17.97
CA MET A 3 -7.39 3.63 -16.78
C MET A 3 -5.94 4.13 -16.95
N THR A 4 -5.74 5.42 -16.70
CA THR A 4 -4.40 6.03 -16.68
C THR A 4 -3.97 6.16 -15.22
N ILE A 5 -2.75 5.75 -14.90
CA ILE A 5 -2.14 5.90 -13.58
C ILE A 5 -0.90 6.76 -13.73
N ALA A 6 -0.83 7.81 -12.93
CA ALA A 6 0.33 8.68 -12.85
C ALA A 6 0.90 8.66 -11.43
N VAL A 7 2.14 8.24 -11.28
CA VAL A 7 2.83 8.29 -9.99
C VAL A 7 3.17 9.74 -9.68
N ARG A 8 2.62 10.27 -8.59
CA ARG A 8 2.91 11.62 -8.08
C ARG A 8 4.17 11.62 -7.23
N ARG A 9 4.28 10.62 -6.37
CA ARG A 9 5.38 10.52 -5.41
C ARG A 9 5.62 9.07 -5.02
N SER A 10 6.88 8.73 -4.85
CA SER A 10 7.33 7.47 -4.29
C SER A 10 8.31 7.77 -3.16
N THR A 11 8.09 7.23 -1.96
CA THR A 11 8.86 7.60 -0.76
C THR A 11 9.03 6.37 0.13
N ILE A 12 10.21 6.21 0.70
CA ILE A 12 10.43 5.27 1.79
C ILE A 12 10.03 5.93 3.11
N VAL A 13 9.07 5.33 3.80
CA VAL A 13 8.62 5.77 5.13
C VAL A 13 9.27 4.91 6.19
N ARG A 14 10.02 5.53 7.09
CA ARG A 14 10.70 4.88 8.21
C ARG A 14 9.91 5.06 9.50
N PRO A 15 10.14 4.22 10.53
CA PRO A 15 9.55 4.43 11.84
C PRO A 15 9.82 5.86 12.37
N ALA A 16 8.81 6.49 12.99
CA ALA A 16 8.90 7.86 13.52
C ALA A 16 9.92 8.00 14.66
N ARG A 17 10.26 6.90 15.30
CA ARG A 17 11.24 6.81 16.39
C ARG A 17 12.13 5.60 16.19
N GLU A 18 13.26 5.60 16.87
CA GLU A 18 14.17 4.46 16.86
C GLU A 18 13.43 3.19 17.30
N ALA A 19 13.63 2.13 16.55
CA ALA A 19 13.02 0.82 16.77
C ALA A 19 14.10 -0.22 17.10
N PRO A 20 13.75 -1.30 17.83
CA PRO A 20 14.70 -2.35 18.16
C PRO A 20 15.36 -2.93 16.89
N ARG A 21 16.69 -2.94 16.86
CA ARG A 21 17.46 -3.58 15.81
C ARG A 21 17.77 -5.00 16.22
N ARG A 22 17.13 -5.96 15.58
CA ARG A 22 17.34 -7.39 15.83
C ARG A 22 16.91 -8.20 14.63
N ARG A 23 17.36 -9.43 14.59
CA ARG A 23 16.91 -10.44 13.62
C ARG A 23 15.81 -11.29 14.24
N LEU A 24 14.77 -11.52 13.48
CA LEU A 24 13.64 -12.36 13.90
C LEU A 24 13.70 -13.66 13.12
N TRP A 25 13.81 -14.71 13.87
CA TRP A 25 13.72 -16.07 13.34
C TRP A 25 12.31 -16.35 12.81
N LEU A 26 12.23 -17.01 11.68
CA LEU A 26 10.98 -17.44 11.07
C LEU A 26 10.79 -18.94 11.29
N SER A 27 9.57 -19.36 11.63
CA SER A 27 9.23 -20.77 11.77
C SER A 27 9.29 -21.51 10.42
N ASP A 28 9.32 -22.82 10.45
CA ASP A 28 9.29 -23.62 9.23
C ASP A 28 7.99 -23.42 8.44
N LEU A 29 6.88 -23.11 9.14
CA LEU A 29 5.60 -22.75 8.51
C LEU A 29 5.68 -21.41 7.77
N ASP A 30 6.37 -20.43 8.34
CA ASP A 30 6.59 -19.14 7.67
C ASP A 30 7.45 -19.30 6.41
N LEU A 31 8.41 -20.21 6.45
CA LEU A 31 9.33 -20.47 5.34
C LEU A 31 8.68 -21.16 4.13
N VAL A 32 7.54 -21.85 4.33
CA VAL A 32 6.76 -22.45 3.24
C VAL A 32 6.01 -21.40 2.43
N MET A 33 5.74 -20.23 3.02
CA MET A 33 5.02 -19.15 2.32
C MET A 33 5.84 -18.57 1.16
N PRO A 34 5.23 -18.32 0.00
CA PRO A 34 5.91 -17.69 -1.11
C PRO A 34 6.38 -16.27 -0.73
N ARG A 35 7.58 -15.89 -1.20
CA ARG A 35 8.21 -14.60 -0.90
C ARG A 35 7.74 -13.52 -1.86
N ILE A 36 6.44 -13.27 -1.85
CA ILE A 36 5.77 -12.27 -2.66
C ILE A 36 4.86 -11.43 -1.79
N HIS A 37 4.58 -10.21 -2.21
CA HIS A 37 3.59 -9.38 -1.54
C HIS A 37 2.18 -9.89 -1.86
N THR A 38 1.39 -10.14 -0.81
CA THR A 38 -0.04 -10.42 -0.94
C THR A 38 -0.77 -9.11 -1.17
N ALA A 39 -1.37 -8.98 -2.35
CA ALA A 39 -2.05 -7.75 -2.74
C ALA A 39 -3.46 -7.66 -2.15
N SER A 40 -3.81 -6.50 -1.62
CA SER A 40 -5.16 -6.15 -1.18
C SER A 40 -5.50 -4.73 -1.65
N VAL A 41 -6.72 -4.50 -2.09
CA VAL A 41 -7.22 -3.18 -2.49
C VAL A 41 -8.40 -2.81 -1.62
N TYR A 42 -8.34 -1.64 -0.99
CA TYR A 42 -9.40 -1.09 -0.15
C TYR A 42 -9.94 0.17 -0.79
N PHE A 43 -11.26 0.27 -0.92
CA PHE A 43 -11.93 1.44 -1.45
C PHE A 43 -12.58 2.23 -0.33
N TYR A 44 -12.29 3.52 -0.31
CA TYR A 44 -12.87 4.45 0.64
C TYR A 44 -13.67 5.51 -0.12
N ARG A 45 -14.91 5.72 0.28
CA ARG A 45 -15.74 6.79 -0.27
C ARG A 45 -15.66 8.01 0.64
N ARG A 46 -15.53 9.19 0.03
CA ARG A 46 -15.63 10.44 0.79
C ARG A 46 -17.02 10.51 1.41
N PRO A 47 -17.14 10.88 2.71
CA PRO A 47 -18.44 11.14 3.32
C PRO A 47 -19.17 12.26 2.59
N GLU A 48 -20.45 12.07 2.30
CA GLU A 48 -21.32 13.10 1.76
C GLU A 48 -21.82 13.97 2.93
N GLY A 49 -21.71 15.30 2.81
CA GLY A 49 -22.24 16.21 3.83
C GLY A 49 -21.81 17.67 3.59
N PRO A 50 -22.49 18.64 4.25
CA PRO A 50 -22.20 20.06 4.13
C PRO A 50 -20.95 20.50 4.90
N ALA A 51 -20.16 19.57 5.41
CA ALA A 51 -18.89 19.90 6.03
C ALA A 51 -17.99 20.57 4.99
N PRO A 52 -17.30 21.68 5.37
CA PRO A 52 -16.32 22.28 4.50
C PRO A 52 -15.37 21.18 4.04
N GLU A 53 -15.07 21.15 2.73
CA GLU A 53 -14.12 20.22 2.13
C GLU A 53 -12.99 19.97 3.13
N PRO A 54 -12.88 18.79 3.76
CA PRO A 54 -11.69 18.54 4.52
C PRO A 54 -10.58 18.45 3.47
N GLU A 55 -9.93 19.58 3.24
CA GLU A 55 -8.69 19.61 2.51
C GLU A 55 -7.86 18.46 3.07
N GLY A 56 -7.66 17.40 2.25
CA GLY A 56 -6.83 16.29 2.67
C GLY A 56 -7.52 15.07 3.25
N PHE A 57 -8.70 14.64 2.76
CA PHE A 57 -9.24 13.32 3.13
C PHE A 57 -8.19 12.20 2.91
N PHE A 58 -7.40 12.31 1.83
CA PHE A 58 -6.22 11.50 1.59
C PHE A 58 -4.98 12.39 1.46
N ASP A 59 -4.70 13.18 2.51
CA ASP A 59 -3.46 13.94 2.60
C ASP A 59 -2.27 12.98 2.74
N GLY A 60 -1.42 12.94 1.72
CA GLY A 60 -0.27 12.05 1.69
C GLY A 60 0.74 12.32 2.81
N GLU A 61 0.89 13.58 3.26
CA GLU A 61 1.79 13.93 4.36
C GLU A 61 1.27 13.38 5.69
N ARG A 62 -0.03 13.55 5.93
CA ARG A 62 -0.71 12.98 7.11
C ARG A 62 -0.62 11.47 7.12
N MET A 63 -0.83 10.82 5.96
CA MET A 63 -0.76 9.36 5.85
C MET A 63 0.67 8.85 6.07
N ARG A 64 1.69 9.50 5.51
CA ARG A 64 3.10 9.13 5.75
C ARG A 64 3.47 9.27 7.22
N ARG A 65 3.04 10.35 7.88
CA ARG A 65 3.28 10.55 9.31
C ARG A 65 2.58 9.48 10.16
N ALA A 66 1.31 9.19 9.88
CA ALA A 66 0.58 8.13 10.58
C ALA A 66 1.22 6.75 10.35
N LEU A 67 1.68 6.46 9.13
CA LEU A 67 2.40 5.23 8.83
C LEU A 67 3.73 5.16 9.61
N ALA A 68 4.48 6.24 9.67
CA ALA A 68 5.74 6.29 10.42
C ALA A 68 5.52 6.00 11.92
N GLU A 69 4.45 6.53 12.51
CA GLU A 69 4.06 6.22 13.91
C GLU A 69 3.60 4.76 14.05
N ALA A 70 2.83 4.24 13.12
CA ALA A 70 2.39 2.84 13.15
C ALA A 70 3.58 1.87 13.04
N LEU A 71 4.62 2.23 12.31
CA LEU A 71 5.82 1.40 12.18
C LEU A 71 6.66 1.33 13.47
N VAL A 72 6.39 2.14 14.49
CA VAL A 72 7.08 2.02 15.78
C VAL A 72 6.73 0.72 16.49
N PRO A 73 5.45 0.40 16.78
CA PRO A 73 5.08 -0.91 17.35
C PRO A 73 5.20 -2.06 16.33
N PHE A 74 5.03 -1.79 15.04
CA PHE A 74 5.15 -2.78 13.97
C PHE A 74 6.51 -2.72 13.27
N TYR A 75 7.58 -2.45 14.01
CA TYR A 75 8.92 -2.25 13.48
C TYR A 75 9.46 -3.37 12.58
N PRO A 76 9.08 -4.66 12.73
CA PRO A 76 9.55 -5.68 11.80
C PRO A 76 9.11 -5.42 10.36
N MET A 77 7.95 -4.78 10.14
CA MET A 77 7.45 -4.43 8.81
C MET A 77 8.33 -3.39 8.10
N ALA A 78 9.10 -2.62 8.87
CA ALA A 78 10.09 -1.67 8.33
C ALA A 78 11.45 -2.33 8.03
N GLY A 79 11.56 -3.63 8.22
CA GLY A 79 12.78 -4.41 7.95
C GLY A 79 12.89 -4.93 6.52
N ARG A 80 13.77 -5.90 6.39
CA ARG A 80 14.01 -6.65 5.14
C ARG A 80 14.09 -8.14 5.43
N LEU A 81 13.84 -8.96 4.41
CA LEU A 81 14.27 -10.35 4.49
C LEU A 81 15.79 -10.41 4.40
N ALA A 82 16.38 -11.28 5.17
CA ALA A 82 17.83 -11.55 5.14
C ALA A 82 18.07 -13.06 5.23
N ARG A 83 19.29 -13.48 5.03
CA ARG A 83 19.73 -14.84 5.31
C ARG A 83 20.70 -14.83 6.47
N ASP A 84 20.57 -15.83 7.35
CA ASP A 84 21.58 -16.11 8.37
C ASP A 84 22.81 -16.80 7.77
N GLU A 85 23.78 -17.17 8.62
CA GLU A 85 25.03 -17.83 8.22
C GLU A 85 24.79 -19.20 7.56
N ASP A 86 23.70 -19.87 7.89
CA ASP A 86 23.29 -21.17 7.32
C ASP A 86 22.40 -21.01 6.07
N GLY A 87 22.12 -19.77 5.65
CA GLY A 87 21.28 -19.44 4.49
C GLY A 87 19.78 -19.47 4.79
N ARG A 88 19.37 -19.67 6.04
CA ARG A 88 17.96 -19.62 6.45
C ARG A 88 17.44 -18.20 6.41
N VAL A 89 16.20 -18.04 5.95
CA VAL A 89 15.57 -16.71 5.87
C VAL A 89 15.08 -16.26 7.24
N GLU A 90 15.35 -15.01 7.54
CA GLU A 90 14.92 -14.29 8.74
C GLU A 90 14.50 -12.86 8.40
N ILE A 91 13.89 -12.14 9.35
CA ILE A 91 13.61 -10.71 9.19
C ILE A 91 14.71 -9.92 9.90
N ASP A 92 15.45 -9.13 9.15
CA ASP A 92 16.35 -8.12 9.69
C ASP A 92 15.56 -6.83 9.97
N CYS A 93 15.35 -6.54 11.25
CA CYS A 93 14.65 -5.33 11.71
C CYS A 93 15.59 -4.13 11.65
N ASN A 94 16.08 -3.79 10.46
CA ASN A 94 17.05 -2.74 10.22
C ASN A 94 16.44 -1.32 10.13
N GLY A 95 15.10 -1.21 10.11
CA GLY A 95 14.39 0.06 10.07
C GLY A 95 14.52 0.82 8.75
N GLU A 96 14.87 0.14 7.65
CA GLU A 96 14.99 0.77 6.33
C GLU A 96 13.67 1.38 5.84
N GLY A 97 12.54 0.85 6.31
CA GLY A 97 11.23 1.42 6.05
C GLY A 97 10.44 0.70 4.96
N VAL A 98 9.25 1.19 4.72
CA VAL A 98 8.26 0.67 3.77
C VAL A 98 8.11 1.61 2.57
N LEU A 99 7.78 1.06 1.41
CA LEU A 99 7.54 1.87 0.22
C LEU A 99 6.11 2.42 0.25
N PHE A 100 5.98 3.74 0.16
CA PHE A 100 4.72 4.46 0.07
C PHE A 100 4.63 5.20 -1.27
N VAL A 101 3.63 4.86 -2.07
CA VAL A 101 3.42 5.39 -3.42
C VAL A 101 2.12 6.16 -3.48
N GLU A 102 2.16 7.37 -3.99
CA GLU A 102 0.99 8.23 -4.23
C GLU A 102 0.75 8.31 -5.74
N VAL A 103 -0.45 7.97 -6.17
CA VAL A 103 -0.81 7.97 -7.59
C VAL A 103 -2.11 8.70 -7.85
N ASP A 104 -2.21 9.32 -9.00
CA ASP A 104 -3.46 9.84 -9.54
C ASP A 104 -4.00 8.86 -10.58
N ALA A 105 -5.29 8.54 -10.45
CA ALA A 105 -6.03 7.73 -11.40
C ALA A 105 -7.31 8.49 -11.84
N PRO A 106 -7.16 9.60 -12.59
CA PRO A 106 -8.26 10.52 -12.88
C PRO A 106 -9.40 9.90 -13.68
N ASN A 107 -9.14 8.80 -14.38
CA ASN A 107 -10.13 8.10 -15.20
C ASN A 107 -10.67 6.85 -14.51
N ALA A 108 -10.29 6.58 -13.26
CA ALA A 108 -10.82 5.50 -12.47
C ALA A 108 -12.00 6.00 -11.63
N ALA A 109 -13.13 5.32 -11.70
CA ALA A 109 -14.26 5.56 -10.82
C ALA A 109 -14.59 4.26 -10.09
N VAL A 110 -14.83 4.33 -8.79
CA VAL A 110 -15.12 3.14 -7.96
C VAL A 110 -16.33 2.37 -8.50
N ASP A 111 -17.33 3.10 -9.00
CA ASP A 111 -18.56 2.51 -9.54
C ASP A 111 -18.35 1.68 -10.82
N ASN A 112 -17.18 1.82 -11.48
CA ASN A 112 -16.85 1.02 -12.68
C ASN A 112 -16.38 -0.40 -12.36
N TYR A 113 -16.12 -0.70 -11.08
CA TYR A 113 -15.59 -2.01 -10.67
C TYR A 113 -16.67 -3.02 -10.26
N GLY A 114 -17.97 -2.67 -10.40
CA GLY A 114 -19.09 -3.57 -10.21
C GLY A 114 -19.05 -4.28 -8.85
N ASP A 115 -18.88 -5.59 -8.88
CA ASP A 115 -18.78 -6.47 -7.70
C ASP A 115 -17.35 -6.57 -7.13
N PHE A 116 -16.42 -5.76 -7.62
CA PHE A 116 -15.01 -5.80 -7.26
C PHE A 116 -14.30 -7.13 -7.54
N ALA A 117 -14.81 -7.92 -8.48
CA ALA A 117 -14.11 -9.11 -8.93
C ALA A 117 -12.69 -8.77 -9.42
N PRO A 118 -11.70 -9.64 -9.23
CA PRO A 118 -10.34 -9.40 -9.66
C PRO A 118 -10.26 -9.19 -11.19
N THR A 119 -9.95 -7.96 -11.61
CA THR A 119 -9.80 -7.59 -13.02
C THR A 119 -8.39 -7.09 -13.29
N MET A 120 -7.99 -7.08 -14.56
CA MET A 120 -6.71 -6.50 -14.97
C MET A 120 -6.63 -4.98 -14.69
N GLU A 121 -7.77 -4.30 -14.60
CA GLU A 121 -7.83 -2.89 -14.22
C GLU A 121 -7.57 -2.71 -12.73
N LEU A 122 -8.18 -3.51 -11.86
CA LEU A 122 -7.89 -3.49 -10.42
C LEU A 122 -6.42 -3.81 -10.13
N LYS A 123 -5.83 -4.71 -10.89
CA LYS A 123 -4.40 -5.04 -10.76
C LYS A 123 -3.49 -3.83 -10.96
N ARG A 124 -3.90 -2.85 -11.75
CA ARG A 124 -3.14 -1.60 -11.95
C ARG A 124 -3.11 -0.69 -10.71
N LEU A 125 -4.06 -0.86 -9.78
CA LEU A 125 -4.06 -0.14 -8.50
C LEU A 125 -3.06 -0.73 -7.49
N ILE A 126 -2.41 -1.83 -7.84
CA ILE A 126 -1.41 -2.50 -7.01
C ILE A 126 -0.04 -2.06 -7.50
N PRO A 127 0.87 -1.60 -6.62
CA PRO A 127 2.22 -1.23 -7.02
C PRO A 127 2.97 -2.44 -7.58
N ALA A 128 3.69 -2.24 -8.67
CA ALA A 128 4.58 -3.26 -9.20
C ALA A 128 5.84 -3.35 -8.33
N VAL A 129 6.20 -4.56 -7.96
CA VAL A 129 7.47 -4.86 -7.28
C VAL A 129 8.28 -5.78 -8.18
N ASP A 130 9.53 -5.42 -8.40
CA ASP A 130 10.47 -6.25 -9.13
C ASP A 130 11.16 -7.21 -8.13
N TYR A 131 11.03 -8.51 -8.37
CA TYR A 131 11.60 -9.57 -7.53
C TYR A 131 12.83 -10.22 -8.15
N THR A 132 13.48 -9.56 -9.12
CA THR A 132 14.68 -10.10 -9.78
C THR A 132 15.94 -9.95 -8.94
N ASP A 133 15.93 -8.99 -8.01
CA ASP A 133 17.05 -8.76 -7.09
C ASP A 133 17.02 -9.72 -5.89
N ASP A 134 18.03 -9.60 -5.02
CA ASP A 134 18.09 -10.36 -3.78
C ASP A 134 16.91 -10.06 -2.85
N ILE A 135 16.54 -11.02 -2.01
CA ILE A 135 15.41 -10.91 -1.07
C ILE A 135 15.50 -9.72 -0.12
N SER A 136 16.69 -9.21 0.12
CA SER A 136 16.95 -8.04 0.95
C SER A 136 16.72 -6.71 0.24
N ALA A 137 16.55 -6.72 -1.08
CA ALA A 137 16.47 -5.50 -1.87
C ALA A 137 15.11 -4.78 -1.75
N PHE A 138 14.03 -5.48 -1.43
CA PHE A 138 12.69 -4.92 -1.44
C PHE A 138 12.05 -4.86 -0.04
N PRO A 139 11.19 -3.83 0.21
CA PRO A 139 10.49 -3.68 1.47
C PRO A 139 9.54 -4.84 1.76
N LEU A 140 9.33 -5.17 3.03
CA LEU A 140 8.35 -6.18 3.44
C LEU A 140 6.90 -5.71 3.23
N LEU A 141 6.68 -4.40 3.20
CA LEU A 141 5.38 -3.78 2.98
C LEU A 141 5.49 -2.70 1.91
N VAL A 142 4.56 -2.73 0.97
CA VAL A 142 4.39 -1.70 -0.05
C VAL A 142 2.96 -1.19 0.02
N LEU A 143 2.79 0.12 0.14
CA LEU A 143 1.50 0.78 0.20
C LEU A 143 1.34 1.75 -0.97
N GLN A 144 0.19 1.71 -1.62
CA GLN A 144 -0.16 2.69 -2.65
C GLN A 144 -1.47 3.36 -2.30
N VAL A 145 -1.49 4.67 -2.37
CA VAL A 145 -2.70 5.48 -2.25
C VAL A 145 -3.04 6.03 -3.63
N SER A 146 -4.23 5.66 -4.10
CA SER A 146 -4.72 6.06 -5.42
C SER A 146 -5.88 7.03 -5.27
N SER A 147 -5.70 8.26 -5.76
CA SER A 147 -6.79 9.22 -5.88
C SER A 147 -7.61 8.89 -7.12
N VAL A 148 -8.84 8.42 -6.91
CA VAL A 148 -9.81 8.10 -7.96
C VAL A 148 -10.94 9.12 -7.96
N LEU A 149 -11.53 9.41 -9.11
CA LEU A 149 -12.71 10.26 -9.19
C LEU A 149 -13.93 9.53 -8.58
N SER A 150 -14.55 10.14 -7.59
CA SER A 150 -15.90 9.79 -7.21
C SER A 150 -16.86 10.54 -8.14
N ILE A 151 -17.47 9.86 -9.09
CA ILE A 151 -18.57 10.45 -9.86
C ILE A 151 -19.78 10.44 -8.94
N PRO A 152 -20.44 11.58 -8.68
CA PRO A 152 -21.72 11.57 -7.97
C PRO A 152 -22.68 10.73 -8.78
N CYS A 153 -23.23 9.68 -8.17
CA CYS A 153 -24.25 8.86 -8.78
C CYS A 153 -25.52 9.71 -8.95
N TYR A 154 -25.71 10.33 -10.10
CA TYR A 154 -27.00 10.86 -10.48
C TYR A 154 -27.92 9.65 -10.71
N LYS A 155 -28.73 9.34 -9.69
CA LYS A 155 -29.90 8.51 -9.89
C LYS A 155 -30.78 9.23 -10.91
N GLN A 156 -30.73 8.77 -12.14
CA GLN A 156 -31.72 9.13 -13.15
C GLN A 156 -33.02 8.44 -12.73
N SER A 157 -33.84 9.18 -12.00
CA SER A 157 -35.21 8.78 -11.72
C SER A 157 -36.01 8.89 -13.02
N SER A 158 -36.10 7.80 -13.78
CA SER A 158 -37.10 7.67 -14.82
C SER A 158 -38.46 7.48 -14.12
N ARG A 159 -39.26 8.53 -14.09
CA ARG A 159 -40.69 8.40 -13.88
C ARG A 159 -41.30 7.85 -15.18
N LEU A 160 -41.90 6.70 -15.07
CA LEU A 160 -43.04 6.28 -15.89
C LEU A 160 -44.29 6.56 -15.09
#